data_d7614cff49d9cfcfa201a22aae75823f
#
_entry.id   d7614cff49d9cfcfa201a22aae75823f
#
_cell.length_a   1.000
_cell.length_b   1.000
_cell.length_c   1.000
_cell.angle_alpha   90.00
_cell.angle_beta   90.00
_cell.angle_gamma   90.00
#
_symmetry.space_group_name_H-M   'P 1'
#
loop_
_entity.id
_entity.type
_entity.pdbx_description
1 polymer ?
#
loop_
_entity_poly.entity_id
_entity_poly.type
_entity_poly.pdbx_seq_one_letter_code
_entity_poly.pdbx_strand_id
1 'polypeptide(L)'
;VTQTCIAPTPLDGICYFQPPADFRITGRDGRVDIPWEFPIPLVEESYRDVLEHGTPSYDQVGQGMFFALRQNPDCTYAVDYARVLQSGYPHIIAEIGGEAIMLDVREVDSPYLDRKVNLLKIMALLEPDKAGLWREIGRTLMEKGSRMEAAHLAVQSWYGAEKYLTHSLELDPEDLHTSYQLGETHYVLGHYDQALTLWEPLVERLTGHERTSLKARIAAIQAGELPKVPAVDYLTALSVAFEQHQDDQFYEAATIVEDVLEDTVFCAQFPMAGVYRFLEQCYRAVNLTDQADAVRGRC
;
A
#
# COMPACT_ATOMS: atom_id res chain seq x y z
N VAL A 1 9.74 14.58 -34.84
CA VAL A 1 10.19 14.29 -33.47
C VAL A 1 9.76 12.87 -33.21
N THR A 2 10.67 11.90 -33.26
CA THR A 2 10.41 10.50 -32.89
C THR A 2 10.21 10.45 -31.37
N GLN A 3 8.99 10.43 -30.95
CA GLN A 3 8.62 10.21 -29.56
C GLN A 3 8.97 8.75 -29.23
N THR A 4 9.95 8.54 -28.39
CA THR A 4 10.37 7.21 -27.94
C THR A 4 9.27 6.71 -27.01
N CYS A 5 8.41 5.81 -27.47
CA CYS A 5 7.48 5.09 -26.56
C CYS A 5 8.30 4.37 -25.49
N ILE A 6 7.98 4.62 -24.23
CA ILE A 6 8.57 3.89 -23.13
C ILE A 6 8.05 2.44 -23.19
N ALA A 7 8.91 1.47 -22.94
CA ALA A 7 8.48 0.08 -22.93
C ALA A 7 7.42 -0.15 -21.83
N PRO A 8 6.31 -0.84 -22.13
CA PRO A 8 5.28 -1.12 -21.13
C PRO A 8 5.84 -2.09 -20.07
N THR A 9 5.31 -1.97 -18.84
CA THR A 9 5.61 -2.92 -17.76
C THR A 9 5.14 -4.32 -18.17
N PRO A 10 6.00 -5.35 -18.16
CA PRO A 10 5.56 -6.73 -18.40
C PRO A 10 4.52 -7.15 -17.36
N LEU A 11 3.40 -7.74 -17.80
CA LEU A 11 2.31 -8.23 -16.96
C LEU A 11 1.92 -9.64 -17.40
N ASP A 12 1.61 -10.52 -16.45
CA ASP A 12 1.28 -11.91 -16.72
C ASP A 12 0.00 -12.04 -17.54
N GLY A 13 0.04 -12.82 -18.63
CA GLY A 13 -1.11 -13.05 -19.51
C GLY A 13 -1.57 -11.81 -20.29
N ILE A 14 -0.75 -10.75 -20.33
CA ILE A 14 -0.97 -9.52 -21.12
C ILE A 14 0.00 -9.45 -22.29
N CYS A 15 -0.55 -9.25 -23.47
CA CYS A 15 0.17 -8.87 -24.68
C CYS A 15 -0.16 -7.42 -25.04
N TYR A 16 0.76 -6.74 -25.71
CA TYR A 16 0.59 -5.32 -26.03
C TYR A 16 0.37 -5.12 -27.53
N PHE A 17 -0.74 -4.50 -27.88
CA PHE A 17 -1.07 -4.08 -29.24
C PHE A 17 -0.69 -2.62 -29.43
N GLN A 18 0.15 -2.33 -30.42
CA GLN A 18 0.48 -0.95 -30.79
C GLN A 18 -0.55 -0.43 -31.80
N PRO A 19 -1.41 0.53 -31.41
CA PRO A 19 -2.41 1.05 -32.33
C PRO A 19 -1.78 1.91 -33.42
N PRO A 20 -2.32 1.91 -34.66
CA PRO A 20 -1.93 2.85 -35.68
C PRO A 20 -2.41 4.28 -35.34
N ALA A 21 -1.82 5.30 -35.95
CA ALA A 21 -2.05 6.71 -35.65
C ALA A 21 -3.53 7.18 -35.81
N ASP A 22 -4.31 6.50 -36.65
CA ASP A 22 -5.71 6.76 -36.94
C ASP A 22 -6.66 5.78 -36.24
N PHE A 23 -6.15 4.99 -35.28
CA PHE A 23 -6.93 4.00 -34.57
C PHE A 23 -8.10 4.63 -33.80
N ARG A 24 -9.30 4.07 -34.00
CA ARG A 24 -10.55 4.53 -33.39
C ARG A 24 -11.40 3.33 -33.01
N ILE A 25 -12.02 3.41 -31.84
CA ILE A 25 -12.98 2.40 -31.36
C ILE A 25 -14.34 3.04 -31.21
N THR A 26 -15.37 2.31 -31.65
CA THR A 26 -16.77 2.68 -31.40
C THR A 26 -17.26 1.92 -30.17
N GLY A 27 -17.55 2.63 -29.09
CA GLY A 27 -18.12 2.10 -27.87
C GLY A 27 -19.65 2.03 -27.91
N ARG A 28 -20.26 1.58 -26.81
CA ARG A 28 -21.73 1.44 -26.68
C ARG A 28 -22.44 2.80 -26.70
N ASP A 29 -21.81 3.84 -26.12
CA ASP A 29 -22.37 5.18 -25.95
C ASP A 29 -21.73 6.21 -26.87
N GLY A 30 -20.91 5.79 -27.84
CA GLY A 30 -20.24 6.67 -28.78
C GLY A 30 -18.81 6.27 -29.09
N ARG A 31 -18.05 7.25 -29.60
CA ARG A 31 -16.67 7.04 -30.02
C ARG A 31 -15.74 7.20 -28.83
N VAL A 32 -14.85 6.24 -28.61
CA VAL A 32 -13.75 6.32 -27.65
C VAL A 32 -12.46 6.60 -28.40
N ASP A 33 -11.86 7.76 -28.15
CA ASP A 33 -10.56 8.13 -28.72
C ASP A 33 -9.45 7.54 -27.86
N ILE A 34 -8.63 6.67 -28.46
CA ILE A 34 -7.48 6.08 -27.80
C ILE A 34 -6.23 6.71 -28.39
N PRO A 35 -5.41 7.38 -27.56
CA PRO A 35 -4.15 7.93 -28.04
C PRO A 35 -3.23 6.82 -28.57
N TRP A 36 -2.65 7.05 -29.71
CA TRP A 36 -1.73 6.08 -30.36
C TRP A 36 -0.36 6.01 -29.67
N GLU A 37 -0.09 6.93 -28.75
CA GLU A 37 1.21 7.09 -28.09
C GLU A 37 1.53 5.98 -27.09
N PHE A 38 0.54 5.19 -26.70
CA PHE A 38 0.76 4.09 -25.75
C PHE A 38 0.22 2.74 -26.27
N PRO A 39 0.88 1.63 -25.91
CA PRO A 39 0.43 0.29 -26.28
C PRO A 39 -0.82 -0.11 -25.50
N ILE A 40 -1.76 -0.72 -26.19
CA ILE A 40 -3.01 -1.23 -25.61
C ILE A 40 -2.75 -2.61 -25.00
N PRO A 41 -2.98 -2.81 -23.69
CA PRO A 41 -2.88 -4.13 -23.08
C PRO A 41 -4.09 -4.96 -23.49
N LEU A 42 -3.84 -6.20 -23.88
CA LEU A 42 -4.86 -7.20 -24.23
C LEU A 42 -4.53 -8.51 -23.51
N VAL A 43 -5.54 -9.21 -23.02
CA VAL A 43 -5.34 -10.59 -22.56
C VAL A 43 -4.92 -11.47 -23.73
N GLU A 44 -4.12 -12.52 -23.47
CA GLU A 44 -3.54 -13.36 -24.55
C GLU A 44 -4.55 -13.86 -25.56
N GLU A 45 -5.73 -14.29 -25.11
CA GLU A 45 -6.80 -14.77 -25.99
C GLU A 45 -7.28 -13.68 -26.96
N SER A 46 -7.52 -12.48 -26.43
CA SER A 46 -7.90 -11.30 -27.24
C SER A 46 -6.79 -10.88 -28.20
N TYR A 47 -5.52 -11.00 -27.78
CA TYR A 47 -4.40 -10.69 -28.66
C TYR A 47 -4.28 -11.67 -29.84
N ARG A 48 -4.51 -12.96 -29.62
CA ARG A 48 -4.56 -13.97 -30.70
C ARG A 48 -5.68 -13.66 -31.69
N ASP A 49 -6.85 -13.27 -31.19
CA ASP A 49 -7.97 -12.85 -32.05
C ASP A 49 -7.61 -11.63 -32.91
N VAL A 50 -6.89 -10.65 -32.34
CA VAL A 50 -6.39 -9.48 -33.07
C VAL A 50 -5.38 -9.85 -34.16
N LEU A 51 -4.53 -10.85 -33.94
CA LEU A 51 -3.60 -11.32 -34.96
C LEU A 51 -4.32 -11.91 -36.18
N GLU A 52 -5.51 -12.46 -36.00
CA GLU A 52 -6.35 -13.02 -37.06
C GLU A 52 -7.24 -11.97 -37.75
N HIS A 53 -7.81 -11.02 -36.96
CA HIS A 53 -8.83 -10.07 -37.43
C HIS A 53 -8.31 -8.62 -37.59
N GLY A 54 -7.09 -8.32 -37.10
CA GLY A 54 -6.35 -7.09 -37.38
C GLY A 54 -6.54 -5.97 -36.33
N THR A 55 -7.68 -5.86 -35.64
CA THR A 55 -7.94 -4.79 -34.66
C THR A 55 -8.72 -5.27 -33.45
N PRO A 56 -8.41 -4.80 -32.23
CA PRO A 56 -9.17 -5.15 -31.04
C PRO A 56 -10.56 -4.51 -31.03
N SER A 57 -11.53 -5.20 -30.48
CA SER A 57 -12.86 -4.68 -30.22
C SER A 57 -12.89 -3.74 -29.00
N TYR A 58 -13.98 -2.98 -28.84
CA TYR A 58 -14.22 -2.13 -27.69
C TYR A 58 -14.11 -2.90 -26.36
N ASP A 59 -14.77 -4.04 -26.24
CA ASP A 59 -14.77 -4.84 -24.99
C ASP A 59 -13.38 -5.41 -24.69
N GLN A 60 -12.63 -5.88 -25.68
CA GLN A 60 -11.26 -6.38 -25.52
C GLN A 60 -10.30 -5.33 -24.99
N VAL A 61 -10.40 -4.09 -25.49
CA VAL A 61 -9.57 -2.98 -25.01
C VAL A 61 -9.90 -2.60 -23.58
N GLY A 62 -11.18 -2.44 -23.24
CA GLY A 62 -11.60 -2.10 -21.88
C GLY A 62 -11.21 -3.17 -20.86
N GLN A 63 -11.44 -4.46 -21.18
CA GLN A 63 -11.03 -5.58 -20.34
C GLN A 63 -9.52 -5.65 -20.17
N GLY A 64 -8.76 -5.48 -21.24
CA GLY A 64 -7.29 -5.49 -21.18
C GLY A 64 -6.73 -4.39 -20.29
N MET A 65 -7.20 -3.15 -20.43
CA MET A 65 -6.80 -2.03 -19.57
C MET A 65 -7.17 -2.25 -18.11
N PHE A 66 -8.38 -2.73 -17.85
CA PHE A 66 -8.82 -3.03 -16.49
C PHE A 66 -8.00 -4.17 -15.87
N PHE A 67 -7.75 -5.23 -16.62
CA PHE A 67 -6.93 -6.36 -16.15
C PHE A 67 -5.48 -5.95 -15.86
N ALA A 68 -4.90 -5.10 -16.70
CA ALA A 68 -3.57 -4.53 -16.47
C ALA A 68 -3.51 -3.72 -15.16
N LEU A 69 -4.48 -2.84 -14.92
CA LEU A 69 -4.57 -2.06 -13.68
C LEU A 69 -4.82 -2.93 -12.46
N ARG A 70 -5.60 -4.01 -12.55
CA ARG A 70 -5.80 -4.95 -11.44
C ARG A 70 -4.53 -5.68 -11.05
N GLN A 71 -3.68 -6.04 -12.03
CA GLN A 71 -2.39 -6.66 -11.73
C GLN A 71 -1.39 -5.67 -11.15
N ASN A 72 -1.27 -4.50 -11.76
CA ASN A 72 -0.33 -3.48 -11.32
C ASN A 72 -0.85 -2.06 -11.60
N PRO A 73 -1.50 -1.41 -10.62
CA PRO A 73 -1.98 -0.04 -10.77
C PRO A 73 -0.85 1.01 -10.85
N ASP A 74 0.40 0.61 -10.62
CA ASP A 74 1.61 1.45 -10.78
C ASP A 74 2.36 1.17 -12.09
N CYS A 75 1.75 0.46 -13.07
CA CYS A 75 2.39 0.16 -14.35
C CYS A 75 2.62 1.42 -15.18
N THR A 76 3.52 1.32 -16.17
CA THR A 76 4.04 2.48 -16.96
C THR A 76 2.95 3.40 -17.52
N TYR A 77 1.83 2.85 -17.98
CA TYR A 77 0.73 3.61 -18.60
C TYR A 77 -0.57 3.60 -17.78
N ALA A 78 -0.47 3.39 -16.47
CA ALA A 78 -1.64 3.27 -15.59
C ALA A 78 -2.57 4.49 -15.66
N VAL A 79 -2.01 5.70 -15.67
CA VAL A 79 -2.77 6.96 -15.78
C VAL A 79 -3.51 7.05 -17.12
N ASP A 80 -2.87 6.64 -18.20
CA ASP A 80 -3.47 6.68 -19.54
C ASP A 80 -4.60 5.65 -19.67
N TYR A 81 -4.39 4.43 -19.16
CA TYR A 81 -5.42 3.39 -19.10
C TYR A 81 -6.63 3.83 -18.27
N ALA A 82 -6.40 4.42 -17.11
CA ALA A 82 -7.47 4.95 -16.26
C ALA A 82 -8.27 6.05 -16.96
N ARG A 83 -7.59 6.97 -17.67
CA ARG A 83 -8.23 8.04 -18.44
C ARG A 83 -9.12 7.50 -19.57
N VAL A 84 -8.67 6.49 -20.30
CA VAL A 84 -9.46 5.84 -21.35
C VAL A 84 -10.67 5.12 -20.72
N LEU A 85 -10.48 4.39 -19.63
CA LEU A 85 -11.59 3.74 -18.91
C LEU A 85 -12.62 4.77 -18.42
N GLN A 86 -12.17 5.87 -17.83
CA GLN A 86 -13.05 6.95 -17.35
C GLN A 86 -13.88 7.56 -18.47
N SER A 87 -13.28 7.80 -19.63
CA SER A 87 -13.96 8.47 -20.75
C SER A 87 -14.87 7.56 -21.54
N GLY A 88 -14.60 6.24 -21.57
CA GLY A 88 -15.25 5.33 -22.50
C GLY A 88 -15.93 4.10 -21.91
N TYR A 89 -15.71 3.78 -20.62
CA TYR A 89 -16.12 2.49 -20.04
C TYR A 89 -16.84 2.65 -18.68
N PRO A 90 -17.97 3.37 -18.60
CA PRO A 90 -18.64 3.65 -17.33
C PRO A 90 -19.10 2.39 -16.58
N HIS A 91 -19.36 1.29 -17.29
CA HIS A 91 -19.74 0.01 -16.69
C HIS A 91 -18.57 -0.64 -15.90
N ILE A 92 -17.33 -0.51 -16.38
CA ILE A 92 -16.14 -1.00 -15.67
C ILE A 92 -15.92 -0.19 -14.37
N ILE A 93 -16.14 1.13 -14.41
CA ILE A 93 -16.05 1.98 -13.23
C ILE A 93 -17.08 1.58 -12.17
N ALA A 94 -18.30 1.26 -12.58
CA ALA A 94 -19.34 0.79 -11.68
C ALA A 94 -18.98 -0.57 -11.04
N GLU A 95 -18.35 -1.47 -11.79
CA GLU A 95 -17.83 -2.75 -11.29
C GLU A 95 -16.74 -2.54 -10.23
N ILE A 96 -15.75 -1.69 -10.50
CA ILE A 96 -14.69 -1.32 -9.56
C ILE A 96 -15.26 -0.76 -8.24
N GLY A 97 -16.21 0.15 -8.34
CA GLY A 97 -16.91 0.71 -7.17
C GLY A 97 -17.66 -0.34 -6.36
N GLY A 98 -18.31 -1.29 -7.02
CA GLY A 98 -18.98 -2.41 -6.37
C GLY A 98 -18.01 -3.35 -5.64
N GLU A 99 -16.88 -3.69 -6.25
CA GLU A 99 -15.82 -4.48 -5.60
C GLU A 99 -15.26 -3.76 -4.36
N ALA A 100 -15.04 -2.44 -4.43
CA ALA A 100 -14.51 -1.66 -3.32
C ALA A 100 -15.42 -1.70 -2.08
N ILE A 101 -16.73 -1.56 -2.28
CA ILE A 101 -17.72 -1.65 -1.20
C ILE A 101 -17.73 -3.05 -0.57
N MET A 102 -17.62 -4.10 -1.37
CA MET A 102 -17.61 -5.48 -0.87
C MET A 102 -16.36 -5.80 -0.06
N LEU A 103 -15.25 -5.11 -0.33
CA LEU A 103 -14.01 -5.29 0.41
C LEU A 103 -14.06 -4.69 1.82
N ASP A 104 -14.78 -3.62 2.07
CA ASP A 104 -14.88 -2.98 3.41
C ASP A 104 -15.67 -3.81 4.44
N VAL A 105 -16.40 -4.82 4.00
CA VAL A 105 -17.32 -5.61 4.86
C VAL A 105 -16.68 -6.86 5.44
N ARG A 106 -15.48 -7.28 5.01
CA ARG A 106 -14.86 -8.55 5.42
C ARG A 106 -13.69 -8.36 6.38
N GLU A 107 -13.57 -9.25 7.36
CA GLU A 107 -12.37 -9.37 8.22
C GLU A 107 -11.14 -9.74 7.40
N VAL A 108 -9.98 -9.12 7.72
CA VAL A 108 -8.94 -8.83 6.74
C VAL A 108 -7.65 -9.53 7.11
N ASP A 109 -7.16 -10.44 6.26
CA ASP A 109 -5.78 -10.94 6.24
C ASP A 109 -4.87 -10.06 5.34
N SER A 110 -3.55 -10.27 5.40
CA SER A 110 -2.57 -9.46 4.66
C SER A 110 -2.78 -9.46 3.13
N PRO A 111 -3.07 -10.60 2.45
CA PRO A 111 -3.38 -10.61 1.02
C PRO A 111 -4.62 -9.80 0.62
N TYR A 112 -5.54 -9.63 1.56
CA TYR A 112 -6.73 -8.84 1.36
C TYR A 112 -6.44 -7.33 1.40
N LEU A 113 -5.56 -6.88 2.30
CA LEU A 113 -5.09 -5.49 2.32
C LEU A 113 -4.40 -5.11 1.00
N ASP A 114 -3.63 -6.02 0.39
CA ASP A 114 -3.01 -5.78 -0.90
C ASP A 114 -4.05 -5.58 -2.02
N ARG A 115 -5.09 -6.40 -2.05
CA ARG A 115 -6.21 -6.24 -2.99
C ARG A 115 -6.93 -4.91 -2.76
N LYS A 116 -7.17 -4.54 -1.49
CA LYS A 116 -7.80 -3.27 -1.14
C LYS A 116 -6.96 -2.09 -1.61
N VAL A 117 -5.65 -2.10 -1.33
CA VAL A 117 -4.72 -1.06 -1.79
C VAL A 117 -4.73 -0.94 -3.31
N ASN A 118 -4.65 -2.06 -4.05
CA ASN A 118 -4.66 -2.02 -5.51
C ASN A 118 -5.97 -1.45 -6.05
N LEU A 119 -7.10 -1.83 -5.49
CA LEU A 119 -8.41 -1.34 -5.91
C LEU A 119 -8.57 0.16 -5.62
N LEU A 120 -8.15 0.61 -4.43
CA LEU A 120 -8.15 2.04 -4.07
C LEU A 120 -7.23 2.85 -4.99
N LYS A 121 -6.07 2.31 -5.39
CA LYS A 121 -5.18 2.94 -6.38
C LYS A 121 -5.87 3.08 -7.73
N ILE A 122 -6.58 2.06 -8.21
CA ILE A 122 -7.34 2.15 -9.46
C ILE A 122 -8.40 3.26 -9.35
N MET A 123 -9.14 3.30 -8.24
CA MET A 123 -10.13 4.35 -8.00
C MET A 123 -9.49 5.75 -7.97
N ALA A 124 -8.32 5.88 -7.32
CA ALA A 124 -7.59 7.15 -7.27
C ALA A 124 -7.05 7.57 -8.65
N LEU A 125 -6.68 6.64 -9.52
CA LEU A 125 -6.33 6.93 -10.91
C LEU A 125 -7.54 7.40 -11.73
N LEU A 126 -8.73 6.87 -11.44
CA LEU A 126 -9.98 7.28 -12.10
C LEU A 126 -10.49 8.63 -11.58
N GLU A 127 -10.27 8.96 -10.32
CA GLU A 127 -10.73 10.18 -9.65
C GLU A 127 -9.57 10.85 -8.89
N PRO A 128 -8.55 11.37 -9.59
CA PRO A 128 -7.28 11.80 -8.98
C PRO A 128 -7.42 12.98 -8.00
N ASP A 129 -8.44 13.81 -8.17
CA ASP A 129 -8.68 14.99 -7.33
C ASP A 129 -9.41 14.65 -6.01
N LYS A 130 -9.79 13.38 -5.80
CA LYS A 130 -10.46 12.95 -4.55
C LYS A 130 -9.44 12.63 -3.45
N ALA A 131 -9.11 13.62 -2.63
CA ALA A 131 -8.20 13.49 -1.48
C ALA A 131 -8.51 12.26 -0.61
N GLY A 132 -9.80 11.98 -0.32
CA GLY A 132 -10.22 10.86 0.50
C GLY A 132 -9.78 9.48 0.00
N LEU A 133 -9.62 9.27 -1.32
CA LEU A 133 -9.10 8.02 -1.87
C LEU A 133 -7.61 7.84 -1.54
N TRP A 134 -6.83 8.88 -1.71
CA TRP A 134 -5.40 8.87 -1.38
C TRP A 134 -5.17 8.67 0.13
N ARG A 135 -5.99 9.31 0.96
CA ARG A 135 -5.98 9.08 2.42
C ARG A 135 -6.28 7.62 2.76
N GLU A 136 -7.30 7.02 2.14
CA GLU A 136 -7.67 5.63 2.42
C GLU A 136 -6.60 4.62 1.99
N ILE A 137 -5.87 4.89 0.89
CA ILE A 137 -4.67 4.11 0.51
C ILE A 137 -3.63 4.21 1.62
N GLY A 138 -3.29 5.42 2.07
CA GLY A 138 -2.31 5.65 3.13
C GLY A 138 -2.71 4.96 4.43
N ARG A 139 -3.98 5.10 4.87
CA ARG A 139 -4.52 4.43 6.06
C ARG A 139 -4.41 2.90 5.97
N THR A 140 -4.76 2.33 4.82
CA THR A 140 -4.66 0.87 4.61
C THR A 140 -3.22 0.39 4.65
N LEU A 141 -2.27 1.18 4.13
CA LEU A 141 -0.85 0.87 4.22
C LEU A 141 -0.31 0.98 5.64
N MET A 142 -0.76 1.98 6.45
CA MET A 142 -0.43 2.05 7.88
C MET A 142 -0.92 0.80 8.62
N GLU A 143 -2.17 0.37 8.36
CA GLU A 143 -2.72 -0.85 8.93
C GLU A 143 -1.87 -2.07 8.57
N LYS A 144 -1.48 -2.20 7.29
CA LYS A 144 -0.59 -3.27 6.84
C LYS A 144 0.77 -3.19 7.50
N GLY A 145 1.38 -2.00 7.58
CA GLY A 145 2.68 -1.76 8.20
C GLY A 145 2.71 -2.01 9.71
N SER A 146 1.55 -1.97 10.38
CA SER A 146 1.42 -2.28 11.81
C SER A 146 1.31 -3.77 12.12
N ARG A 147 1.22 -4.64 11.10
CA ARG A 147 1.08 -6.09 11.27
C ARG A 147 2.45 -6.76 11.39
N MET A 148 2.87 -7.02 12.62
CA MET A 148 4.18 -7.63 12.93
C MET A 148 4.39 -9.03 12.31
N GLU A 149 3.33 -9.73 11.97
CA GLU A 149 3.38 -11.03 11.27
C GLU A 149 3.97 -10.93 9.85
N ALA A 150 3.96 -9.72 9.27
CA ALA A 150 4.50 -9.42 7.95
C ALA A 150 5.51 -8.26 8.02
N ALA A 151 6.37 -8.24 9.03
CA ALA A 151 7.31 -7.14 9.27
C ALA A 151 8.21 -6.85 8.06
N HIS A 152 8.56 -7.84 7.23
CA HIS A 152 9.29 -7.67 5.97
C HIS A 152 8.59 -6.76 4.96
N LEU A 153 7.27 -6.57 5.08
CA LEU A 153 6.48 -5.64 4.26
C LEU A 153 6.16 -4.33 4.99
N ALA A 154 6.45 -4.26 6.30
CA ALA A 154 6.05 -3.13 7.14
C ALA A 154 6.75 -1.85 6.73
N VAL A 155 8.07 -1.89 6.54
CA VAL A 155 8.89 -0.73 6.15
C VAL A 155 8.39 -0.11 4.84
N GLN A 156 8.20 -0.93 3.82
CA GLN A 156 7.69 -0.47 2.53
C GLN A 156 6.27 0.11 2.65
N SER A 157 5.45 -0.47 3.53
CA SER A 157 4.08 0.00 3.76
C SER A 157 4.07 1.37 4.43
N TRP A 158 4.95 1.64 5.41
CA TRP A 158 5.05 2.95 6.06
C TRP A 158 5.54 4.05 5.12
N TYR A 159 6.56 3.80 4.30
CA TYR A 159 6.99 4.77 3.26
C TYR A 159 5.90 4.96 2.18
N GLY A 160 5.18 3.90 1.83
CA GLY A 160 4.03 4.02 0.95
C GLY A 160 2.92 4.88 1.55
N ALA A 161 2.63 4.72 2.84
CA ALA A 161 1.66 5.54 3.57
C ALA A 161 2.06 7.02 3.56
N GLU A 162 3.32 7.35 3.85
CA GLU A 162 3.85 8.72 3.77
C GLU A 162 3.56 9.36 2.41
N LYS A 163 3.89 8.66 1.32
CA LYS A 163 3.67 9.14 -0.04
C LYS A 163 2.21 9.51 -0.31
N TYR A 164 1.29 8.59 0.01
CA TYR A 164 -0.12 8.77 -0.32
C TYR A 164 -0.83 9.75 0.61
N LEU A 165 -0.48 9.79 1.90
CA LEU A 165 -1.02 10.76 2.84
C LEU A 165 -0.53 12.18 2.54
N THR A 166 0.74 12.34 2.15
CA THR A 166 1.27 13.63 1.69
C THR A 166 0.49 14.15 0.49
N HIS A 167 0.28 13.29 -0.50
CA HIS A 167 -0.52 13.67 -1.68
C HIS A 167 -1.99 14.01 -1.33
N SER A 168 -2.59 13.24 -0.42
CA SER A 168 -3.94 13.55 0.08
C SER A 168 -4.00 14.94 0.75
N LEU A 169 -2.99 15.28 1.56
CA LEU A 169 -2.93 16.57 2.25
C LEU A 169 -2.63 17.74 1.29
N GLU A 170 -1.91 17.51 0.20
CA GLU A 170 -1.73 18.50 -0.88
C GLU A 170 -3.07 18.84 -1.56
N LEU A 171 -3.96 17.86 -1.73
CA LEU A 171 -5.29 18.03 -2.33
C LEU A 171 -6.30 18.66 -1.36
N ASP A 172 -6.22 18.31 -0.07
CA ASP A 172 -7.08 18.87 1.00
C ASP A 172 -6.25 19.20 2.24
N PRO A 173 -5.63 20.39 2.31
CA PRO A 173 -4.78 20.81 3.44
C PRO A 173 -5.52 20.96 4.77
N GLU A 174 -6.85 21.03 4.77
CA GLU A 174 -7.67 21.17 5.97
C GLU A 174 -8.15 19.85 6.57
N ASP A 175 -7.87 18.71 5.93
CA ASP A 175 -8.28 17.40 6.44
C ASP A 175 -7.47 17.00 7.69
N LEU A 176 -8.15 17.07 8.84
CA LEU A 176 -7.57 16.72 10.14
C LEU A 176 -7.16 15.26 10.25
N HIS A 177 -7.93 14.37 9.62
CA HIS A 177 -7.65 12.94 9.66
C HIS A 177 -6.38 12.61 8.88
N THR A 178 -6.20 13.19 7.69
CA THR A 178 -4.96 13.04 6.91
C THR A 178 -3.77 13.62 7.67
N SER A 179 -3.90 14.82 8.26
CA SER A 179 -2.83 15.44 9.05
C SER A 179 -2.43 14.59 10.25
N TYR A 180 -3.41 14.00 10.96
CA TYR A 180 -3.16 13.10 12.09
C TYR A 180 -2.41 11.85 11.64
N GLN A 181 -2.90 11.16 10.60
CA GLN A 181 -2.30 9.92 10.08
C GLN A 181 -0.90 10.13 9.49
N LEU A 182 -0.67 11.25 8.80
CA LEU A 182 0.64 11.59 8.28
C LEU A 182 1.63 11.87 9.42
N GLY A 183 1.17 12.54 10.49
CA GLY A 183 1.98 12.73 11.71
C GLY A 183 2.34 11.39 12.37
N GLU A 184 1.41 10.43 12.44
CA GLU A 184 1.71 9.07 12.92
C GLU A 184 2.73 8.37 12.03
N THR A 185 2.59 8.49 10.73
CA THR A 185 3.55 7.93 9.76
C THR A 185 4.94 8.52 9.96
N HIS A 186 5.05 9.84 10.08
CA HIS A 186 6.32 10.52 10.36
C HIS A 186 6.92 10.09 11.71
N TYR A 187 6.10 9.90 12.73
CA TYR A 187 6.56 9.40 14.02
C TYR A 187 7.21 8.02 13.91
N VAL A 188 6.57 7.08 13.21
CA VAL A 188 7.11 5.73 13.00
C VAL A 188 8.40 5.75 12.17
N LEU A 189 8.47 6.64 11.18
CA LEU A 189 9.66 6.83 10.34
C LEU A 189 10.80 7.60 11.06
N GLY A 190 10.58 8.10 12.29
CA GLY A 190 11.57 8.86 13.07
C GLY A 190 11.66 10.34 12.70
N HIS A 191 10.75 10.83 11.86
CA HIS A 191 10.67 12.23 11.45
C HIS A 191 9.90 13.05 12.50
N TYR A 192 10.38 13.08 13.75
CA TYR A 192 9.65 13.63 14.90
C TYR A 192 9.29 15.10 14.77
N ASP A 193 10.16 15.93 14.19
CA ASP A 193 9.87 17.35 13.96
C ASP A 193 8.71 17.54 12.96
N GLN A 194 8.62 16.70 11.95
CA GLN A 194 7.53 16.73 10.98
C GLN A 194 6.22 16.24 11.62
N ALA A 195 6.29 15.22 12.49
CA ALA A 195 5.13 14.77 13.27
C ALA A 195 4.61 15.90 14.18
N LEU A 196 5.49 16.60 14.90
CA LEU A 196 5.12 17.75 15.74
C LEU A 196 4.47 18.88 14.92
N THR A 197 5.06 19.23 13.78
CA THR A 197 4.53 20.26 12.88
C THR A 197 3.08 20.00 12.47
N LEU A 198 2.73 18.73 12.23
CA LEU A 198 1.36 18.33 11.89
C LEU A 198 0.45 18.24 13.12
N TRP A 199 0.95 17.74 14.25
CA TRP A 199 0.13 17.42 15.40
C TRP A 199 -0.16 18.60 16.31
N GLU A 200 0.77 19.55 16.49
CA GLU A 200 0.57 20.71 17.38
C GLU A 200 -0.67 21.55 17.01
N PRO A 201 -0.90 21.88 15.72
CA PRO A 201 -2.13 22.59 15.32
C PRO A 201 -3.40 21.79 15.54
N LEU A 202 -3.35 20.45 15.47
CA LEU A 202 -4.51 19.59 15.64
C LEU A 202 -5.04 19.58 17.07
N VAL A 203 -4.19 19.75 18.07
CA VAL A 203 -4.55 19.72 19.49
C VAL A 203 -5.71 20.67 19.82
N GLU A 204 -5.76 21.85 19.21
CA GLU A 204 -6.83 22.82 19.46
C GLU A 204 -8.13 22.50 18.70
N ARG A 205 -8.04 21.66 17.67
CA ARG A 205 -9.19 21.25 16.84
C ARG A 205 -9.82 19.91 17.29
N LEU A 206 -9.10 19.11 18.08
CA LEU A 206 -9.56 17.84 18.65
C LEU A 206 -10.19 18.01 20.01
N THR A 207 -11.03 17.05 20.43
CA THR A 207 -11.71 17.04 21.72
C THR A 207 -11.61 15.67 22.40
N GLY A 208 -11.91 15.61 23.69
CA GLY A 208 -12.02 14.35 24.43
C GLY A 208 -10.73 13.54 24.48
N HIS A 209 -10.85 12.25 24.29
CA HIS A 209 -9.76 11.29 24.43
C HIS A 209 -8.66 11.49 23.36
N GLU A 210 -9.06 11.78 22.11
CA GLU A 210 -8.11 12.01 21.01
C GLU A 210 -7.17 13.17 21.31
N ARG A 211 -7.71 14.30 21.79
CA ARG A 211 -6.90 15.44 22.23
C ARG A 211 -5.92 15.08 23.34
N THR A 212 -6.38 14.31 24.33
CA THR A 212 -5.54 13.91 25.47
C THR A 212 -4.42 12.97 25.01
N SER A 213 -4.73 12.00 24.18
CA SER A 213 -3.75 11.05 23.62
C SER A 213 -2.69 11.76 22.77
N LEU A 214 -3.14 12.68 21.90
CA LEU A 214 -2.21 13.42 21.05
C LEU A 214 -1.29 14.35 21.88
N LYS A 215 -1.82 15.03 22.91
CA LYS A 215 -1.00 15.84 23.85
C LYS A 215 0.05 15.00 24.55
N ALA A 216 -0.30 13.79 24.99
CA ALA A 216 0.65 12.90 25.65
C ALA A 216 1.79 12.48 24.70
N ARG A 217 1.48 12.18 23.43
CA ARG A 217 2.50 11.84 22.41
C ARG A 217 3.42 13.03 22.09
N ILE A 218 2.87 14.22 21.92
CA ILE A 218 3.66 15.45 21.73
C ILE A 218 4.58 15.67 22.92
N ALA A 219 4.07 15.57 24.14
CA ALA A 219 4.86 15.73 25.35
C ALA A 219 6.00 14.69 25.46
N ALA A 220 5.73 13.44 25.11
CA ALA A 220 6.75 12.38 25.09
C ALA A 220 7.89 12.70 24.09
N ILE A 221 7.56 13.18 22.88
CA ILE A 221 8.59 13.61 21.91
C ILE A 221 9.42 14.76 22.50
N GLN A 222 8.77 15.79 23.04
CA GLN A 222 9.43 16.96 23.60
C GLN A 222 10.30 16.63 24.84
N ALA A 223 9.92 15.61 25.59
CA ALA A 223 10.67 15.08 26.74
C ALA A 223 11.82 14.11 26.34
N GLY A 224 11.90 13.71 25.06
CA GLY A 224 12.84 12.69 24.61
C GLY A 224 12.47 11.26 25.04
N GLU A 225 11.24 11.03 25.44
CA GLU A 225 10.69 9.71 25.80
C GLU A 225 10.32 8.95 24.50
N LEU A 226 11.33 8.60 23.74
CA LEU A 226 11.24 7.96 22.43
C LEU A 226 11.88 6.57 22.47
N PRO A 227 11.55 5.69 21.50
CA PRO A 227 12.33 4.48 21.28
C PRO A 227 13.82 4.81 21.10
N LYS A 228 14.72 3.91 21.45
CA LYS A 228 16.18 4.06 21.32
C LYS A 228 16.62 4.41 19.89
N VAL A 229 15.90 3.86 18.90
CA VAL A 229 16.00 4.16 17.47
C VAL A 229 14.60 4.35 16.89
N PRO A 230 14.43 4.96 15.70
CA PRO A 230 13.13 5.08 15.03
C PRO A 230 12.42 3.72 14.92
N ALA A 231 11.11 3.71 15.06
CA ALA A 231 10.35 2.46 14.99
C ALA A 231 10.55 1.70 13.67
N VAL A 232 10.75 2.40 12.56
CA VAL A 232 11.06 1.80 11.25
C VAL A 232 12.35 0.98 11.26
N ASP A 233 13.33 1.34 12.09
CA ASP A 233 14.60 0.59 12.21
C ASP A 233 14.39 -0.74 12.92
N TYR A 234 13.52 -0.78 13.94
CA TYR A 234 13.10 -2.04 14.55
C TYR A 234 12.29 -2.92 13.60
N LEU A 235 11.41 -2.33 12.77
CA LEU A 235 10.69 -3.06 11.73
C LEU A 235 11.65 -3.63 10.69
N THR A 236 12.71 -2.90 10.34
CA THR A 236 13.78 -3.36 9.46
C THR A 236 14.55 -4.53 10.10
N ALA A 237 14.91 -4.44 11.38
CA ALA A 237 15.57 -5.51 12.11
C ALA A 237 14.70 -6.77 12.17
N LEU A 238 13.39 -6.63 12.43
CA LEU A 238 12.46 -7.76 12.39
C LEU A 238 12.36 -8.38 10.99
N SER A 239 12.40 -7.57 9.92
CA SER A 239 12.45 -8.08 8.54
C SER A 239 13.69 -8.96 8.33
N VAL A 240 14.86 -8.51 8.77
CA VAL A 240 16.09 -9.30 8.69
C VAL A 240 15.97 -10.59 9.51
N ALA A 241 15.37 -10.54 10.70
CA ALA A 241 15.14 -11.75 11.50
C ALA A 241 14.27 -12.78 10.77
N PHE A 242 13.22 -12.34 10.05
CA PHE A 242 12.40 -13.22 9.21
C PHE A 242 13.20 -13.84 8.06
N GLU A 243 14.06 -13.08 7.40
CA GLU A 243 14.95 -13.59 6.34
C GLU A 243 15.92 -14.63 6.89
N GLN A 244 16.57 -14.35 8.03
CA GLN A 244 17.46 -15.31 8.71
C GLN A 244 16.73 -16.61 9.07
N HIS A 245 15.48 -16.50 9.53
CA HIS A 245 14.67 -17.69 9.85
C HIS A 245 14.34 -18.51 8.59
N GLN A 246 14.10 -17.88 7.44
CA GLN A 246 13.86 -18.57 6.16
C GLN A 246 15.12 -19.30 5.67
N ASP A 247 16.30 -18.80 6.03
CA ASP A 247 17.60 -19.38 5.73
C ASP A 247 18.07 -20.39 6.79
N ASP A 248 17.16 -20.87 7.66
CA ASP A 248 17.42 -21.81 8.76
C ASP A 248 18.40 -21.28 9.84
N GLN A 249 18.68 -19.97 9.86
CA GLN A 249 19.54 -19.32 10.86
C GLN A 249 18.71 -18.88 12.08
N PHE A 250 18.14 -19.85 12.78
CA PHE A 250 17.16 -19.62 13.84
C PHE A 250 17.74 -18.93 15.08
N TYR A 251 19.01 -19.17 15.39
CA TYR A 251 19.67 -18.55 16.53
C TYR A 251 19.91 -17.06 16.29
N GLU A 252 20.41 -16.70 15.11
CA GLU A 252 20.62 -15.34 14.67
C GLU A 252 19.29 -14.56 14.62
N ALA A 253 18.24 -15.19 14.07
CA ALA A 253 16.89 -14.63 14.07
C ALA A 253 16.38 -14.34 15.49
N ALA A 254 16.56 -15.30 16.43
CA ALA A 254 16.18 -15.12 17.83
C ALA A 254 16.92 -13.94 18.48
N THR A 255 18.24 -13.85 18.28
CA THR A 255 19.06 -12.77 18.85
C THR A 255 18.58 -11.39 18.40
N ILE A 256 18.29 -11.23 17.11
CA ILE A 256 17.77 -9.95 16.58
C ILE A 256 16.43 -9.59 17.24
N VAL A 257 15.55 -10.58 17.41
CA VAL A 257 14.24 -10.33 18.04
C VAL A 257 14.39 -9.98 19.53
N GLU A 258 15.31 -10.64 20.24
CA GLU A 258 15.61 -10.32 21.64
C GLU A 258 16.07 -8.87 21.80
N ASP A 259 16.98 -8.40 20.93
CA ASP A 259 17.48 -7.02 20.93
C ASP A 259 16.34 -6.02 20.70
N VAL A 260 15.41 -6.31 19.78
CA VAL A 260 14.22 -5.48 19.54
C VAL A 260 13.32 -5.43 20.78
N LEU A 261 13.13 -6.55 21.47
CA LEU A 261 12.27 -6.65 22.64
C LEU A 261 12.84 -5.96 23.89
N GLU A 262 14.12 -5.56 23.89
CA GLU A 262 14.69 -4.75 24.96
C GLU A 262 14.16 -3.30 25.00
N ASP A 263 13.64 -2.77 23.87
CA ASP A 263 13.04 -1.44 23.86
C ASP A 263 11.58 -1.48 24.28
N THR A 264 11.34 -1.20 25.57
CA THR A 264 9.99 -1.21 26.14
C THR A 264 9.09 -0.12 25.59
N VAL A 265 9.65 1.01 25.10
CA VAL A 265 8.88 2.10 24.50
C VAL A 265 8.37 1.67 23.14
N PHE A 266 9.20 1.05 22.32
CA PHE A 266 8.78 0.47 21.04
C PHE A 266 7.74 -0.62 21.27
N CYS A 267 7.99 -1.57 22.17
CA CYS A 267 7.07 -2.68 22.45
C CYS A 267 5.70 -2.24 22.96
N ALA A 268 5.61 -1.10 23.64
CA ALA A 268 4.33 -0.55 24.11
C ALA A 268 3.48 0.08 23.00
N GLN A 269 4.07 0.39 21.85
CA GLN A 269 3.41 1.09 20.74
C GLN A 269 2.90 0.16 19.64
N PHE A 270 3.42 -1.08 19.58
CA PHE A 270 3.09 -2.05 18.53
C PHE A 270 2.53 -3.35 19.10
N PRO A 271 1.66 -4.07 18.34
CA PRO A 271 1.11 -5.36 18.78
C PRO A 271 2.18 -6.46 18.70
N MET A 272 2.81 -6.79 19.83
CA MET A 272 3.97 -7.68 19.90
C MET A 272 3.65 -9.19 19.89
N ALA A 273 2.36 -9.58 19.96
CA ALA A 273 1.98 -11.01 20.03
C ALA A 273 2.55 -11.85 18.87
N GLY A 274 2.58 -11.31 17.64
CA GLY A 274 3.18 -11.96 16.47
C GLY A 274 4.69 -12.15 16.62
N VAL A 275 5.38 -11.13 17.16
CA VAL A 275 6.83 -11.16 17.40
C VAL A 275 7.20 -12.19 18.45
N TYR A 276 6.45 -12.30 19.55
CA TYR A 276 6.67 -13.32 20.58
C TYR A 276 6.43 -14.74 20.02
N ARG A 277 5.39 -14.95 19.21
CA ARG A 277 5.16 -16.24 18.54
C ARG A 277 6.30 -16.62 17.60
N PHE A 278 6.83 -15.66 16.87
CA PHE A 278 7.97 -15.87 15.99
C PHE A 278 9.24 -16.24 16.81
N LEU A 279 9.51 -15.54 17.90
CA LEU A 279 10.62 -15.87 18.81
C LEU A 279 10.48 -17.28 19.43
N GLU A 280 9.24 -17.67 19.82
CA GLU A 280 8.95 -19.05 20.27
C GLU A 280 9.35 -20.08 19.20
N GLN A 281 9.01 -19.82 17.92
CA GLN A 281 9.36 -20.73 16.82
C GLN A 281 10.89 -20.84 16.64
N CYS A 282 11.60 -19.72 16.68
CA CYS A 282 13.06 -19.71 16.60
C CYS A 282 13.69 -20.56 17.73
N TYR A 283 13.26 -20.38 18.99
CA TYR A 283 13.78 -21.16 20.12
C TYR A 283 13.48 -22.66 20.01
N ARG A 284 12.29 -23.03 19.54
CA ARG A 284 11.95 -24.44 19.32
C ARG A 284 12.81 -25.08 18.24
N ALA A 285 13.14 -24.36 17.18
CA ALA A 285 13.97 -24.84 16.08
C ALA A 285 15.42 -25.17 16.56
N VAL A 286 15.93 -24.41 17.53
CA VAL A 286 17.27 -24.65 18.13
C VAL A 286 17.23 -25.45 19.44
N ASN A 287 16.10 -26.08 19.78
CA ASN A 287 15.89 -26.91 20.99
C ASN A 287 16.03 -26.17 22.33
N LEU A 288 15.81 -24.86 22.37
CA LEU A 288 15.78 -24.04 23.57
C LEU A 288 14.36 -24.02 24.18
N THR A 289 13.89 -25.19 24.63
CA THR A 289 12.50 -25.42 25.06
C THR A 289 12.07 -24.55 26.24
N ASP A 290 12.97 -24.36 27.25
CA ASP A 290 12.67 -23.55 28.43
C ASP A 290 12.43 -22.07 28.05
N GLN A 291 13.21 -21.54 27.12
CA GLN A 291 13.04 -20.17 26.59
C GLN A 291 11.77 -20.05 25.74
N ALA A 292 11.48 -21.04 24.89
CA ALA A 292 10.27 -21.10 24.12
C ALA A 292 9.01 -21.05 24.99
N ASP A 293 9.00 -21.86 26.09
CA ASP A 293 7.85 -21.88 26.99
C ASP A 293 7.72 -20.59 27.83
N ALA A 294 8.85 -19.94 28.17
CA ALA A 294 8.83 -18.62 28.83
C ALA A 294 8.22 -17.50 27.95
N VAL A 295 8.53 -17.52 26.66
CA VAL A 295 8.01 -16.52 25.69
C VAL A 295 6.54 -16.78 25.35
N ARG A 296 6.13 -18.03 25.27
CA ARG A 296 4.74 -18.43 24.99
C ARG A 296 3.70 -17.77 25.90
N GLY A 297 4.07 -17.53 27.18
CA GLY A 297 3.19 -16.85 28.14
C GLY A 297 2.95 -15.34 27.83
N ARG A 298 3.67 -14.76 26.85
CA ARG A 298 3.57 -13.37 26.42
C ARG A 298 2.84 -13.19 25.07
N CYS A 299 2.45 -14.28 24.42
CA CYS A 299 1.76 -14.30 23.11
C CYS A 299 0.29 -13.89 23.20
#